data_81afd85e3c57ca552f4519027317d7c6
#
_entry.id   81afd85e3c57ca552f4519027317d7c6
#
_cell.length_a   1.000
_cell.length_b   1.000
_cell.length_c   1.000
_cell.angle_alpha   90.00
_cell.angle_beta   90.00
_cell.angle_gamma   90.00
#
_symmetry.space_group_name_H-M   'P 1'
#
loop_
_entity.id
_entity.type
_entity.pdbx_description
1 polymer ?
#
loop_
_entity_poly.entity_id
_entity_poly.type
_entity_poly.pdbx_seq_one_letter_code
_entity_poly.pdbx_strand_id
1 'polypeptide(L)'
;KKNNVKLISSGGTFKSIRKLNFKCLVVSDFTGFGEILGGRVKTLHPKIHAGILNKRTNKLHLKDLKNNNFENIDLVIVNFYPFERTLKQTKSHNKIIENIDIGGPTLVRAAAKNYNDVAIITSPNQYPELINELKINNGSTSIQFRKNMSQLAFGETAYYDAIISNYFNEISNTKFPQKKIVYGNLIEKLRYGENPHQESAIYSKNQNLNIDKIHGKQLSYNNYNDIFSALTISKSLPKNTGTVIIKHA
;
A
#
# COMPACT_ATOMS: atom_id res chain seq x y z
N LYS A 1 25.53 -2.37 5.23
CA LYS A 1 26.97 -2.08 5.48
C LYS A 1 27.63 -1.38 4.29
N LYS A 2 27.40 -1.87 3.04
CA LYS A 2 28.07 -1.36 1.82
C LYS A 2 27.84 0.14 1.61
N ASN A 3 26.66 0.66 1.93
CA ASN A 3 26.27 2.06 1.67
C ASN A 3 26.26 2.93 2.95
N ASN A 4 26.81 2.44 4.05
CA ASN A 4 26.88 3.13 5.35
C ASN A 4 25.53 3.73 5.83
N VAL A 5 24.42 3.01 5.62
CA VAL A 5 23.07 3.45 5.95
C VAL A 5 22.84 3.36 7.46
N LYS A 6 22.35 4.45 8.06
CA LYS A 6 21.84 4.50 9.45
C LYS A 6 20.41 3.98 9.47
N LEU A 7 20.16 2.90 10.21
CA LEU A 7 18.84 2.28 10.31
C LEU A 7 18.16 2.72 11.61
N ILE A 8 16.89 3.09 11.49
CA ILE A 8 16.01 3.46 12.61
C ILE A 8 14.75 2.60 12.48
N SER A 9 14.35 1.92 13.54
CA SER A 9 13.15 1.08 13.51
C SER A 9 12.54 0.88 14.90
N SER A 10 11.33 0.35 14.95
CA SER A 10 10.61 0.05 16.20
C SER A 10 10.11 -1.40 16.22
N GLY A 11 9.70 -1.88 17.37
CA GLY A 11 8.98 -3.13 17.56
C GLY A 11 9.64 -4.37 16.96
N GLY A 12 8.85 -5.18 16.25
CA GLY A 12 9.31 -6.44 15.65
C GLY A 12 10.39 -6.27 14.59
N THR A 13 10.28 -5.23 13.75
CA THR A 13 11.26 -4.93 12.70
C THR A 13 12.64 -4.62 13.29
N PHE A 14 12.71 -3.82 14.34
CA PHE A 14 13.97 -3.59 15.07
C PHE A 14 14.60 -4.90 15.55
N LYS A 15 13.79 -5.76 16.20
CA LYS A 15 14.27 -7.07 16.70
C LYS A 15 14.79 -7.94 15.54
N SER A 16 14.10 -7.97 14.41
CA SER A 16 14.51 -8.74 13.23
C SER A 16 15.83 -8.24 12.63
N ILE A 17 16.01 -6.93 12.49
CA ILE A 17 17.25 -6.31 12.00
C ILE A 17 18.43 -6.65 12.93
N ARG A 18 18.22 -6.56 14.24
CA ARG A 18 19.24 -6.88 15.23
C ARG A 18 19.64 -8.35 15.23
N LYS A 19 18.68 -9.28 15.02
CA LYS A 19 18.96 -10.72 14.86
C LYS A 19 19.86 -11.02 13.66
N LEU A 20 19.79 -10.20 12.61
CA LEU A 20 20.64 -10.29 11.42
C LEU A 20 22.02 -9.60 11.62
N ASN A 21 22.37 -9.21 12.86
CA ASN A 21 23.63 -8.55 13.21
C ASN A 21 23.86 -7.20 12.50
N PHE A 22 22.80 -6.48 12.15
CA PHE A 22 22.89 -5.10 11.68
C PHE A 22 22.70 -4.12 12.83
N LYS A 23 23.48 -3.02 12.80
CA LYS A 23 23.27 -1.89 13.70
C LYS A 23 21.94 -1.23 13.33
N CYS A 24 21.08 -1.01 14.30
CA CYS A 24 19.80 -0.33 14.15
C CYS A 24 19.52 0.45 15.44
N LEU A 25 19.09 1.69 15.32
CA LEU A 25 18.60 2.50 16.45
C LEU A 25 17.12 2.17 16.67
N VAL A 26 16.72 2.05 17.92
CA VAL A 26 15.30 2.02 18.24
C VAL A 26 14.73 3.44 18.16
N VAL A 27 13.48 3.56 17.72
CA VAL A 27 12.84 4.88 17.54
C VAL A 27 12.85 5.72 18.81
N SER A 28 12.66 5.12 19.98
CA SER A 28 12.72 5.82 21.27
C SER A 28 14.07 6.49 21.54
N ASP A 29 15.17 5.81 21.22
CA ASP A 29 16.52 6.38 21.39
C ASP A 29 16.79 7.50 20.38
N PHE A 30 16.29 7.33 19.15
CA PHE A 30 16.42 8.35 18.11
C PHE A 30 15.63 9.62 18.44
N THR A 31 14.41 9.47 18.95
CA THR A 31 13.54 10.60 19.27
C THR A 31 13.85 11.21 20.64
N GLY A 32 14.38 10.43 21.56
CA GLY A 32 14.47 10.75 22.99
C GLY A 32 13.11 10.62 23.71
N PHE A 33 12.11 9.99 23.06
CA PHE A 33 10.77 9.84 23.60
C PHE A 33 10.31 8.38 23.52
N GLY A 34 9.89 7.81 24.66
CA GLY A 34 9.41 6.44 24.76
C GLY A 34 8.06 6.25 24.04
N GLU A 35 7.76 5.00 23.67
CA GLU A 35 6.42 4.68 23.19
C GLU A 35 5.40 4.79 24.31
N ILE A 36 4.22 5.32 24.01
CA ILE A 36 3.13 5.51 24.97
C ILE A 36 1.82 4.89 24.45
N LEU A 37 0.82 4.83 25.29
CA LEU A 37 -0.50 4.26 25.00
C LEU A 37 -0.43 2.82 24.47
N GLY A 38 0.42 1.98 25.10
CA GLY A 38 0.60 0.60 24.67
C GLY A 38 1.21 0.47 23.27
N GLY A 39 1.99 1.48 22.83
CA GLY A 39 2.63 1.51 21.53
C GLY A 39 1.79 2.09 20.38
N ARG A 40 0.62 2.66 20.65
CA ARG A 40 -0.17 3.38 19.64
C ARG A 40 0.54 4.64 19.16
N VAL A 41 1.40 5.25 20.00
CA VAL A 41 2.24 6.41 19.66
C VAL A 41 3.70 6.01 19.78
N LYS A 42 4.37 5.87 18.65
CA LYS A 42 5.81 5.54 18.52
C LYS A 42 6.50 6.48 17.55
N THR A 43 6.00 6.52 16.31
CA THR A 43 6.61 7.24 15.19
C THR A 43 5.97 8.60 14.93
N LEU A 44 4.86 8.92 15.61
CA LEU A 44 4.19 10.22 15.55
C LEU A 44 4.96 11.24 16.37
N HIS A 45 6.15 11.62 15.92
CA HIS A 45 7.05 12.51 16.63
C HIS A 45 7.61 13.59 15.68
N PRO A 46 7.72 14.85 16.11
CA PRO A 46 8.23 15.95 15.28
C PRO A 46 9.60 15.67 14.66
N LYS A 47 10.52 15.05 15.40
CA LYS A 47 11.86 14.73 14.92
C LYS A 47 11.84 13.81 13.69
N ILE A 48 10.93 12.82 13.67
CA ILE A 48 10.77 11.90 12.55
C ILE A 48 10.12 12.63 11.36
N HIS A 49 9.00 13.29 11.59
CA HIS A 49 8.26 13.95 10.52
C HIS A 49 8.99 15.15 9.92
N ALA A 50 9.72 15.93 10.72
CA ALA A 50 10.60 16.98 10.22
C ALA A 50 11.75 16.40 9.38
N GLY A 51 12.36 15.29 9.82
CA GLY A 51 13.40 14.59 9.06
C GLY A 51 12.91 14.12 7.69
N ILE A 52 11.62 13.73 7.58
CA ILE A 52 11.00 13.29 6.31
C ILE A 52 10.50 14.48 5.47
N LEU A 53 9.83 15.47 6.08
CA LEU A 53 9.08 16.50 5.36
C LEU A 53 9.91 17.73 4.98
N ASN A 54 11.14 17.86 5.49
CA ASN A 54 11.97 19.01 5.15
C ASN A 54 12.36 19.01 3.67
N LYS A 55 12.22 20.16 3.03
CA LYS A 55 12.73 20.41 1.68
C LYS A 55 14.20 20.80 1.79
N ARG A 56 15.11 20.00 1.26
CA ARG A 56 16.57 20.18 1.40
C ARG A 56 17.12 21.40 0.70
N THR A 57 16.34 22.00 -0.21
CA THR A 57 16.66 23.26 -0.89
C THR A 57 16.14 24.48 -0.14
N ASN A 58 15.30 24.32 0.90
CA ASN A 58 14.70 25.41 1.64
C ASN A 58 15.53 25.80 2.86
N LYS A 59 16.09 27.01 2.86
CA LYS A 59 16.96 27.52 3.92
C LYS A 59 16.28 27.58 5.30
N LEU A 60 14.97 27.88 5.35
CA LEU A 60 14.22 27.91 6.62
C LEU A 60 14.08 26.51 7.19
N HIS A 61 13.73 25.51 6.37
CA HIS A 61 13.65 24.12 6.82
C HIS A 61 15.00 23.60 7.35
N LEU A 62 16.10 23.91 6.65
CA LEU A 62 17.45 23.53 7.11
C LEU A 62 17.82 24.21 8.43
N LYS A 63 17.43 25.48 8.62
CA LYS A 63 17.62 26.19 9.88
C LYS A 63 16.82 25.56 11.01
N ASP A 64 15.56 25.18 10.75
CA ASP A 64 14.69 24.53 11.74
C ASP A 64 15.25 23.18 12.18
N LEU A 65 15.71 22.34 11.23
CA LEU A 65 16.34 21.06 11.56
C LEU A 65 17.60 21.28 12.42
N LYS A 66 18.45 22.23 12.03
CA LYS A 66 19.69 22.54 12.76
C LYS A 66 19.39 23.02 14.20
N ASN A 67 18.44 23.95 14.34
CA ASN A 67 18.06 24.50 15.65
C ASN A 67 17.51 23.44 16.61
N ASN A 68 16.84 22.43 16.07
CA ASN A 68 16.25 21.33 16.85
C ASN A 68 17.16 20.10 16.94
N ASN A 69 18.34 20.12 16.32
CA ASN A 69 19.25 18.97 16.22
C ASN A 69 18.56 17.73 15.61
N PHE A 70 17.80 17.95 14.52
CA PHE A 70 17.13 16.91 13.77
C PHE A 70 17.92 16.53 12.53
N GLU A 71 17.88 15.25 12.17
CA GLU A 71 18.57 14.68 11.00
C GLU A 71 17.59 14.47 9.85
N ASN A 72 18.12 14.45 8.61
CA ASN A 72 17.37 14.04 7.44
C ASN A 72 17.06 12.53 7.48
N ILE A 73 15.90 12.17 6.95
CA ILE A 73 15.51 10.79 6.65
C ILE A 73 15.37 10.68 5.15
N ASP A 74 16.18 9.82 4.53
CA ASP A 74 16.32 9.71 3.08
C ASP A 74 15.41 8.64 2.47
N LEU A 75 15.07 7.63 3.26
CA LEU A 75 14.31 6.48 2.83
C LEU A 75 13.36 6.04 3.94
N VAL A 76 12.11 5.85 3.59
CA VAL A 76 11.06 5.31 4.47
C VAL A 76 10.58 3.99 3.88
N ILE A 77 10.56 2.93 4.70
CA ILE A 77 10.05 1.61 4.33
C ILE A 77 8.98 1.23 5.35
N VAL A 78 7.74 1.13 4.90
CA VAL A 78 6.59 0.83 5.74
C VAL A 78 5.65 -0.14 5.04
N ASN A 79 5.44 -1.30 5.64
CA ASN A 79 4.34 -2.19 5.27
C ASN A 79 3.21 -1.97 6.29
N PHE A 80 2.00 -1.70 5.83
CA PHE A 80 0.85 -1.51 6.72
C PHE A 80 0.49 -2.78 7.48
N TYR A 81 -0.17 -2.61 8.60
CA TYR A 81 -0.80 -3.74 9.26
C TYR A 81 -1.81 -4.40 8.31
N PRO A 82 -1.86 -5.73 8.27
CA PRO A 82 -2.67 -6.47 7.29
C PRO A 82 -4.17 -6.43 7.65
N PHE A 83 -4.78 -5.24 7.59
CA PHE A 83 -6.17 -5.01 8.00
C PHE A 83 -7.15 -5.92 7.25
N GLU A 84 -6.98 -6.07 5.93
CA GLU A 84 -7.80 -6.98 5.11
C GLU A 84 -7.69 -8.44 5.57
N ARG A 85 -6.49 -8.87 5.95
CA ARG A 85 -6.29 -10.21 6.51
C ARG A 85 -6.98 -10.35 7.87
N THR A 86 -6.92 -9.31 8.70
CA THR A 86 -7.59 -9.28 10.00
C THR A 86 -9.10 -9.41 9.84
N LEU A 87 -9.72 -8.74 8.87
CA LEU A 87 -11.14 -8.87 8.56
C LEU A 87 -11.54 -10.32 8.23
N LYS A 88 -10.68 -11.06 7.53
CA LYS A 88 -10.90 -12.47 7.19
C LYS A 88 -10.70 -13.42 8.38
N GLN A 89 -9.87 -13.06 9.36
CA GLN A 89 -9.47 -13.91 10.49
C GLN A 89 -10.33 -13.78 11.72
N THR A 90 -11.00 -12.64 11.93
CA THR A 90 -11.81 -12.41 13.13
C THR A 90 -13.03 -11.57 12.84
N LYS A 91 -14.10 -11.82 13.64
CA LYS A 91 -15.31 -10.98 13.68
C LYS A 91 -15.33 -10.04 14.89
N SER A 92 -14.30 -10.07 15.73
CA SER A 92 -14.22 -9.21 16.91
C SER A 92 -13.94 -7.77 16.50
N HIS A 93 -14.93 -6.89 16.63
CA HIS A 93 -14.81 -5.47 16.30
C HIS A 93 -13.60 -4.83 16.98
N ASN A 94 -13.41 -5.04 18.27
CA ASN A 94 -12.30 -4.47 19.02
C ASN A 94 -10.93 -4.90 18.44
N LYS A 95 -10.78 -6.18 18.08
CA LYS A 95 -9.53 -6.66 17.44
C LYS A 95 -9.30 -6.04 16.07
N ILE A 96 -10.37 -5.84 15.30
CA ILE A 96 -10.30 -5.20 14.00
C ILE A 96 -9.86 -3.74 14.14
N ILE A 97 -10.47 -2.99 15.07
CA ILE A 97 -10.14 -1.58 15.32
C ILE A 97 -8.68 -1.43 15.79
N GLU A 98 -8.20 -2.32 16.67
CA GLU A 98 -6.80 -2.28 17.13
C GLU A 98 -5.78 -2.57 16.01
N ASN A 99 -6.20 -3.17 14.91
CA ASN A 99 -5.37 -3.39 13.72
C ASN A 99 -5.43 -2.25 12.70
N ILE A 100 -6.09 -1.13 12.99
CA ILE A 100 -5.99 0.07 12.15
C ILE A 100 -4.65 0.74 12.42
N ASP A 101 -3.82 0.77 11.39
CA ASP A 101 -2.50 1.42 11.45
C ASP A 101 -2.65 2.94 11.31
N ILE A 102 -2.16 3.69 12.28
CA ILE A 102 -2.13 5.15 12.27
C ILE A 102 -0.76 5.66 11.87
N GLY A 103 0.28 5.13 12.47
CA GLY A 103 1.65 5.60 12.29
C GLY A 103 2.22 5.30 10.90
N GLY A 104 1.93 4.11 10.36
CA GLY A 104 2.37 3.69 9.03
C GLY A 104 1.87 4.61 7.92
N PRO A 105 0.55 4.79 7.75
CA PRO A 105 -0.02 5.70 6.75
C PRO A 105 0.48 7.14 6.89
N THR A 106 0.70 7.62 8.11
CA THR A 106 1.22 8.98 8.35
C THR A 106 2.65 9.13 7.82
N LEU A 107 3.53 8.16 8.10
CA LEU A 107 4.89 8.14 7.57
C LEU A 107 4.92 8.02 6.04
N VAL A 108 4.10 7.15 5.48
CA VAL A 108 3.99 6.93 4.04
C VAL A 108 3.56 8.21 3.34
N ARG A 109 2.51 8.86 3.83
CA ARG A 109 2.02 10.13 3.25
C ARG A 109 3.05 11.25 3.34
N ALA A 110 3.78 11.34 4.46
CA ALA A 110 4.84 12.33 4.65
C ALA A 110 5.97 12.14 3.63
N ALA A 111 6.48 10.92 3.49
CA ALA A 111 7.54 10.58 2.55
C ALA A 111 7.09 10.75 1.09
N ALA A 112 5.92 10.24 0.74
CA ALA A 112 5.34 10.37 -0.59
C ALA A 112 5.14 11.84 -0.99
N LYS A 113 4.69 12.70 -0.08
CA LYS A 113 4.57 14.16 -0.32
C LYS A 113 5.93 14.81 -0.62
N ASN A 114 6.99 14.36 0.04
CA ASN A 114 8.34 14.90 -0.13
C ASN A 114 9.22 14.06 -1.06
N TYR A 115 8.65 13.46 -2.10
CA TYR A 115 9.35 12.58 -3.04
C TYR A 115 10.55 13.25 -3.74
N ASN A 116 10.62 14.56 -3.76
CA ASN A 116 11.79 15.26 -4.28
C ASN A 116 13.06 14.93 -3.49
N ASP A 117 12.94 14.68 -2.20
CA ASP A 117 14.06 14.49 -1.27
C ASP A 117 14.07 13.09 -0.63
N VAL A 118 12.93 12.39 -0.57
CA VAL A 118 12.75 11.12 0.17
C VAL A 118 12.18 10.02 -0.71
N ALA A 119 12.77 8.83 -0.62
CA ALA A 119 12.21 7.62 -1.22
C ALA A 119 11.23 6.96 -0.24
N ILE A 120 10.13 6.40 -0.77
CA ILE A 120 9.13 5.64 -0.01
C ILE A 120 8.92 4.26 -0.61
N ILE A 121 8.88 3.25 0.24
CA ILE A 121 8.59 1.85 -0.13
C ILE A 121 7.46 1.36 0.75
N THR A 122 6.42 0.81 0.17
CA THR A 122 5.20 0.37 0.86
C THR A 122 4.91 -1.13 0.74
N SER A 123 5.71 -1.84 -0.08
CA SER A 123 5.51 -3.28 -0.30
C SER A 123 6.84 -4.02 -0.47
N PRO A 124 6.97 -5.25 0.05
CA PRO A 124 8.13 -6.11 -0.22
C PRO A 124 8.38 -6.35 -1.71
N ASN A 125 7.36 -6.31 -2.54
CA ASN A 125 7.48 -6.48 -4.00
C ASN A 125 8.31 -5.37 -4.66
N GLN A 126 8.46 -4.23 -4.00
CA GLN A 126 9.27 -3.09 -4.47
C GLN A 126 10.76 -3.18 -4.08
N TYR A 127 11.13 -4.12 -3.20
CA TYR A 127 12.52 -4.26 -2.73
C TYR A 127 13.53 -4.56 -3.84
N PRO A 128 13.24 -5.44 -4.82
CA PRO A 128 14.17 -5.68 -5.92
C PRO A 128 14.45 -4.43 -6.75
N GLU A 129 13.42 -3.63 -7.02
CA GLU A 129 13.53 -2.36 -7.75
C GLU A 129 14.36 -1.35 -6.97
N LEU A 130 14.10 -1.18 -5.65
CA LEU A 130 14.90 -0.32 -4.78
C LEU A 130 16.38 -0.74 -4.76
N ILE A 131 16.65 -2.05 -4.63
CA ILE A 131 18.03 -2.56 -4.60
C ILE A 131 18.74 -2.26 -5.91
N ASN A 132 18.08 -2.44 -7.04
CA ASN A 132 18.62 -2.13 -8.35
C ASN A 132 18.88 -0.64 -8.51
N GLU A 133 17.95 0.22 -8.11
CA GLU A 133 18.05 1.66 -8.10
C GLU A 133 19.28 2.15 -7.31
N LEU A 134 19.45 1.64 -6.10
CA LEU A 134 20.61 1.95 -5.25
C LEU A 134 21.95 1.47 -5.84
N LYS A 135 21.93 0.35 -6.59
CA LYS A 135 23.13 -0.14 -7.28
C LYS A 135 23.55 0.76 -8.44
N ILE A 136 22.60 1.14 -9.28
CA ILE A 136 22.83 1.96 -10.48
C ILE A 136 23.25 3.38 -10.09
N ASN A 137 22.67 3.95 -9.04
CA ASN A 137 22.88 5.33 -8.62
C ASN A 137 23.86 5.46 -7.43
N ASN A 138 24.78 4.51 -7.25
CA ASN A 138 25.84 4.56 -6.22
C ASN A 138 25.32 4.83 -4.80
N GLY A 139 24.20 4.18 -4.44
CA GLY A 139 23.58 4.30 -3.11
C GLY A 139 22.55 5.41 -2.98
N SER A 140 22.24 6.12 -4.06
CA SER A 140 21.15 7.12 -4.12
C SER A 140 19.97 6.62 -4.94
N THR A 141 18.90 7.43 -5.01
CA THR A 141 17.70 7.16 -5.81
C THR A 141 17.43 8.31 -6.77
N SER A 142 17.01 8.00 -8.00
CA SER A 142 16.62 9.00 -8.99
C SER A 142 15.29 9.66 -8.61
N ILE A 143 15.07 10.87 -9.12
CA ILE A 143 13.79 11.57 -8.93
C ILE A 143 12.63 10.81 -9.57
N GLN A 144 12.87 10.15 -10.71
CA GLN A 144 11.84 9.38 -11.40
C GLN A 144 11.40 8.17 -10.56
N PHE A 145 12.36 7.44 -9.98
CA PHE A 145 12.07 6.35 -9.05
C PHE A 145 11.23 6.84 -7.86
N ARG A 146 11.66 7.92 -7.20
CA ARG A 146 10.92 8.47 -6.05
C ARG A 146 9.51 8.91 -6.41
N LYS A 147 9.31 9.51 -7.60
CA LYS A 147 8.00 9.91 -8.10
C LYS A 147 7.08 8.71 -8.33
N ASN A 148 7.61 7.65 -8.95
CA ASN A 148 6.86 6.41 -9.15
C ASN A 148 6.46 5.76 -7.81
N MET A 149 7.41 5.66 -6.88
CA MET A 149 7.12 5.10 -5.55
C MET A 149 6.11 5.96 -4.77
N SER A 150 6.14 7.28 -4.93
CA SER A 150 5.16 8.19 -4.34
C SER A 150 3.74 7.94 -4.88
N GLN A 151 3.59 7.73 -6.18
CA GLN A 151 2.32 7.38 -6.80
C GLN A 151 1.76 6.08 -6.22
N LEU A 152 2.60 5.04 -6.13
CA LEU A 152 2.21 3.75 -5.55
C LEU A 152 1.85 3.89 -4.08
N ALA A 153 2.59 4.68 -3.32
CA ALA A 153 2.35 4.91 -1.90
C ALA A 153 1.02 5.60 -1.62
N PHE A 154 0.64 6.61 -2.41
CA PHE A 154 -0.69 7.22 -2.30
C PHE A 154 -1.80 6.26 -2.71
N GLY A 155 -1.58 5.42 -3.73
CA GLY A 155 -2.50 4.35 -4.09
C GLY A 155 -2.73 3.38 -2.94
N GLU A 156 -1.65 2.95 -2.27
CA GLU A 156 -1.71 2.05 -1.12
C GLU A 156 -2.47 2.66 0.07
N THR A 157 -2.21 3.94 0.40
CA THR A 157 -2.96 4.61 1.48
C THR A 157 -4.43 4.76 1.15
N ALA A 158 -4.78 5.12 -0.09
CA ALA A 158 -6.17 5.24 -0.54
C ALA A 158 -6.90 3.89 -0.49
N TYR A 159 -6.24 2.81 -0.94
CA TYR A 159 -6.77 1.45 -0.88
C TYR A 159 -7.00 1.00 0.57
N TYR A 160 -6.04 1.25 1.45
CA TYR A 160 -6.12 0.94 2.87
C TYR A 160 -7.31 1.64 3.53
N ASP A 161 -7.46 2.96 3.34
CA ASP A 161 -8.56 3.75 3.88
C ASP A 161 -9.91 3.34 3.27
N ALA A 162 -9.93 2.92 1.99
CA ALA A 162 -11.13 2.42 1.34
C ALA A 162 -11.65 1.13 2.01
N ILE A 163 -10.77 0.20 2.37
CA ILE A 163 -11.15 -1.03 3.07
C ILE A 163 -11.75 -0.68 4.44
N ILE A 164 -11.10 0.21 5.19
CA ILE A 164 -11.58 0.64 6.51
C ILE A 164 -12.95 1.32 6.40
N SER A 165 -13.11 2.24 5.46
CA SER A 165 -14.37 2.95 5.22
C SER A 165 -15.50 1.99 4.87
N ASN A 166 -15.25 1.00 4.01
CA ASN A 166 -16.25 0.00 3.66
C ASN A 166 -16.61 -0.91 4.85
N TYR A 167 -15.63 -1.28 5.68
CA TYR A 167 -15.89 -2.01 6.91
C TYR A 167 -16.86 -1.26 7.84
N PHE A 168 -16.65 0.04 8.05
CA PHE A 168 -17.57 0.84 8.86
C PHE A 168 -18.96 0.95 8.25
N ASN A 169 -19.07 1.09 6.92
CA ASN A 169 -20.37 1.07 6.24
C ASN A 169 -21.11 -0.26 6.45
N GLU A 170 -20.39 -1.39 6.40
CA GLU A 170 -20.96 -2.72 6.60
C GLU A 170 -21.49 -2.90 8.03
N ILE A 171 -20.70 -2.58 9.06
CA ILE A 171 -21.14 -2.72 10.46
C ILE A 171 -22.28 -1.78 10.85
N SER A 172 -22.35 -0.61 10.22
CA SER A 172 -23.43 0.37 10.39
C SER A 172 -24.66 0.08 9.52
N ASN A 173 -24.62 -0.98 8.72
CA ASN A 173 -25.65 -1.32 7.73
C ASN A 173 -26.03 -0.14 6.80
N THR A 174 -25.04 0.69 6.46
CA THR A 174 -25.22 1.89 5.63
C THR A 174 -25.26 1.51 4.15
N LYS A 175 -26.45 1.40 3.57
CA LYS A 175 -26.62 1.05 2.15
C LYS A 175 -26.19 2.16 1.18
N PHE A 176 -26.40 3.41 1.56
CA PHE A 176 -26.14 4.60 0.74
C PHE A 176 -25.29 5.61 1.51
N PRO A 177 -23.96 5.40 1.60
CA PRO A 177 -23.08 6.36 2.25
C PRO A 177 -22.98 7.66 1.45
N GLN A 178 -22.74 8.79 2.11
CA GLN A 178 -22.56 10.09 1.45
C GLN A 178 -21.40 10.07 0.43
N LYS A 179 -20.34 9.31 0.70
CA LYS A 179 -19.23 9.08 -0.23
C LYS A 179 -19.05 7.58 -0.38
N LYS A 180 -19.27 7.08 -1.59
CA LYS A 180 -19.05 5.65 -1.91
C LYS A 180 -17.66 5.48 -2.49
N ILE A 181 -16.88 4.59 -1.89
CA ILE A 181 -15.53 4.26 -2.33
C ILE A 181 -15.56 2.86 -2.92
N VAL A 182 -15.11 2.74 -4.17
CA VAL A 182 -14.89 1.46 -4.85
C VAL A 182 -13.39 1.24 -4.96
N TYR A 183 -12.93 0.05 -4.61
CA TYR A 183 -11.52 -0.33 -4.63
C TYR A 183 -11.35 -1.74 -5.19
N GLY A 184 -10.15 -2.03 -5.69
CA GLY A 184 -9.78 -3.35 -6.19
C GLY A 184 -8.33 -3.41 -6.57
N ASN A 185 -7.80 -4.63 -6.58
CA ASN A 185 -6.47 -4.93 -7.10
C ASN A 185 -6.55 -5.16 -8.60
N LEU A 186 -5.55 -4.69 -9.34
CA LEU A 186 -5.41 -5.01 -10.76
C LEU A 186 -5.15 -6.52 -10.89
N ILE A 187 -6.04 -7.20 -11.59
CA ILE A 187 -5.90 -8.63 -11.88
C ILE A 187 -5.19 -8.83 -13.20
N GLU A 188 -5.70 -8.18 -14.25
CA GLU A 188 -5.18 -8.35 -15.61
C GLU A 188 -5.45 -7.10 -16.44
N LYS A 189 -4.48 -6.72 -17.29
CA LYS A 189 -4.73 -5.83 -18.43
C LYS A 189 -5.28 -6.68 -19.55
N LEU A 190 -6.37 -6.23 -20.17
CA LEU A 190 -7.03 -6.99 -21.21
C LEU A 190 -6.43 -6.68 -22.59
N ARG A 191 -6.76 -7.50 -23.57
CA ARG A 191 -6.29 -7.33 -24.95
C ARG A 191 -6.79 -6.01 -25.57
N TYR A 192 -8.05 -5.64 -25.32
CA TYR A 192 -8.69 -4.37 -25.69
C TYR A 192 -9.99 -4.21 -24.90
N GLY A 193 -10.60 -3.01 -24.93
CA GLY A 193 -11.85 -2.69 -24.30
C GLY A 193 -13.08 -3.18 -25.07
N GLU A 194 -14.17 -2.44 -24.99
CA GLU A 194 -15.38 -2.71 -25.80
C GLU A 194 -15.05 -2.61 -27.28
N ASN A 195 -14.26 -1.62 -27.68
CA ASN A 195 -13.76 -1.42 -29.03
C ASN A 195 -12.25 -1.68 -29.11
N PRO A 196 -11.72 -2.12 -30.29
CA PRO A 196 -10.33 -2.53 -30.46
C PRO A 196 -9.28 -1.46 -30.12
N HIS A 197 -9.62 -0.18 -30.21
CA HIS A 197 -8.72 0.94 -29.91
C HIS A 197 -8.72 1.36 -28.44
N GLN A 198 -9.56 0.76 -27.60
CA GLN A 198 -9.69 1.08 -26.18
C GLN A 198 -8.80 0.15 -25.35
N GLU A 199 -8.11 0.72 -24.37
CA GLU A 199 -7.46 -0.07 -23.32
C GLU A 199 -8.47 -0.44 -22.25
N SER A 200 -8.30 -1.62 -21.65
CA SER A 200 -9.11 -2.07 -20.53
C SER A 200 -8.34 -2.95 -19.56
N ALA A 201 -8.85 -3.04 -18.34
CA ALA A 201 -8.28 -3.87 -17.29
C ALA A 201 -9.37 -4.37 -16.35
N ILE A 202 -9.09 -5.48 -15.69
CA ILE A 202 -9.96 -6.03 -14.64
C ILE A 202 -9.35 -5.75 -13.28
N TYR A 203 -10.20 -5.24 -12.39
CA TYR A 203 -9.92 -5.08 -10.97
C TYR A 203 -10.86 -5.94 -10.15
N SER A 204 -10.37 -6.51 -9.06
CA SER A 204 -11.17 -7.29 -8.12
C SER A 204 -10.79 -6.97 -6.67
N LYS A 205 -11.77 -7.06 -5.76
CA LYS A 205 -11.51 -7.07 -4.32
C LYS A 205 -10.77 -8.34 -3.88
N ASN A 206 -10.95 -9.43 -4.62
CA ASN A 206 -10.25 -10.69 -4.41
C ASN A 206 -8.96 -10.71 -5.22
N GLN A 207 -8.01 -11.56 -4.80
CA GLN A 207 -6.74 -11.73 -5.52
C GLN A 207 -6.87 -12.47 -6.85
N ASN A 208 -8.03 -13.07 -7.10
CA ASN A 208 -8.34 -13.77 -8.34
C ASN A 208 -9.84 -13.61 -8.68
N LEU A 209 -10.21 -14.00 -9.88
CA LEU A 209 -11.59 -13.99 -10.37
C LEU A 209 -12.29 -15.35 -10.19
N ASN A 210 -11.59 -16.37 -9.70
CA ASN A 210 -12.02 -17.78 -9.73
C ASN A 210 -12.39 -18.25 -11.14
N ILE A 211 -11.66 -17.75 -12.14
CA ILE A 211 -11.81 -18.09 -13.54
C ILE A 211 -10.42 -18.45 -14.06
N ASP A 212 -10.24 -19.67 -14.53
CA ASP A 212 -8.98 -20.14 -15.07
C ASP A 212 -9.07 -20.26 -16.59
N LYS A 213 -8.22 -19.51 -17.29
CA LYS A 213 -8.08 -19.66 -18.73
C LYS A 213 -7.14 -20.81 -19.04
N ILE A 214 -7.67 -21.90 -19.54
CA ILE A 214 -6.91 -23.13 -19.83
C ILE A 214 -6.14 -22.99 -21.15
N HIS A 215 -6.72 -22.34 -22.17
CA HIS A 215 -6.16 -22.22 -23.51
C HIS A 215 -6.65 -20.97 -24.25
N GLY A 216 -5.95 -20.57 -25.31
CA GLY A 216 -6.37 -19.51 -26.20
C GLY A 216 -5.69 -18.15 -25.97
N LYS A 217 -6.10 -17.15 -26.75
CA LYS A 217 -5.57 -15.77 -26.67
C LYS A 217 -6.00 -15.07 -25.39
N GLN A 218 -5.28 -14.00 -25.02
CA GLN A 218 -5.68 -13.11 -23.93
C GLN A 218 -7.13 -12.64 -24.15
N LEU A 219 -7.92 -12.61 -23.06
CA LEU A 219 -9.31 -12.22 -23.11
C LEU A 219 -9.45 -10.70 -23.34
N SER A 220 -10.54 -10.29 -23.99
CA SER A 220 -10.94 -8.89 -24.12
C SER A 220 -12.05 -8.56 -23.12
N TYR A 221 -12.41 -7.27 -23.04
CA TYR A 221 -13.57 -6.80 -22.30
C TYR A 221 -14.84 -7.59 -22.65
N ASN A 222 -15.14 -7.73 -23.95
CA ASN A 222 -16.34 -8.45 -24.41
C ASN A 222 -16.34 -9.91 -23.97
N ASN A 223 -15.19 -10.60 -23.98
CA ASN A 223 -15.11 -11.97 -23.50
C ASN A 223 -15.46 -12.07 -22.01
N TYR A 224 -14.96 -11.15 -21.18
CA TYR A 224 -15.31 -11.12 -19.77
C TYR A 224 -16.77 -10.76 -19.53
N ASN A 225 -17.34 -9.84 -20.33
CA ASN A 225 -18.75 -9.52 -20.27
C ASN A 225 -19.63 -10.75 -20.55
N ASP A 226 -19.31 -11.51 -21.62
CA ASP A 226 -19.96 -12.79 -21.94
C ASP A 226 -19.82 -13.81 -20.79
N ILE A 227 -18.61 -13.97 -20.21
CA ILE A 227 -18.36 -14.90 -19.11
C ILE A 227 -19.20 -14.53 -17.89
N PHE A 228 -19.20 -13.27 -17.46
CA PHE A 228 -19.95 -12.84 -16.28
C PHE A 228 -21.46 -12.91 -16.48
N SER A 229 -21.95 -12.64 -17.70
CA SER A 229 -23.36 -12.82 -18.07
C SER A 229 -23.75 -14.29 -18.01
N ALA A 230 -22.94 -15.17 -18.59
CA ALA A 230 -23.14 -16.62 -18.51
C ALA A 230 -23.17 -17.15 -17.07
N LEU A 231 -22.23 -16.70 -16.23
CA LEU A 231 -22.17 -17.07 -14.83
C LEU A 231 -23.38 -16.58 -14.03
N THR A 232 -23.87 -15.37 -14.33
CA THR A 232 -25.03 -14.79 -13.65
C THR A 232 -26.30 -15.60 -13.98
N ILE A 233 -26.51 -15.92 -15.24
CA ILE A 233 -27.64 -16.75 -15.68
C ILE A 233 -27.52 -18.18 -15.12
N SER A 234 -26.34 -18.79 -15.23
CA SER A 234 -26.10 -20.15 -14.71
C SER A 234 -26.40 -20.27 -13.22
N LYS A 235 -26.02 -19.25 -12.42
CA LYS A 235 -26.29 -19.23 -10.98
C LYS A 235 -27.78 -19.06 -10.64
N SER A 236 -28.59 -18.56 -11.54
CA SER A 236 -30.04 -18.44 -11.36
C SER A 236 -30.82 -19.73 -11.69
N LEU A 237 -30.17 -20.66 -12.39
CA LEU A 237 -30.76 -21.96 -12.69
C LEU A 237 -30.68 -22.89 -11.48
N PRO A 238 -31.65 -23.80 -11.32
CA PRO A 238 -31.55 -24.87 -10.34
C PRO A 238 -30.32 -25.74 -10.61
N LYS A 239 -29.73 -26.32 -9.58
CA LYS A 239 -28.53 -27.12 -9.70
C LYS A 239 -28.72 -28.28 -10.69
N ASN A 240 -27.79 -28.44 -11.61
CA ASN A 240 -27.75 -29.51 -12.65
C ASN A 240 -28.93 -29.50 -13.64
N THR A 241 -29.56 -28.36 -13.91
CA THR A 241 -30.78 -28.30 -14.76
C THR A 241 -30.60 -27.66 -16.11
N GLY A 242 -29.43 -27.13 -16.47
CA GLY A 242 -29.31 -26.45 -17.76
C GLY A 242 -27.86 -26.08 -18.13
N THR A 243 -27.72 -25.61 -19.35
CA THR A 243 -26.50 -25.09 -19.95
C THR A 243 -26.75 -23.66 -20.43
N VAL A 244 -25.78 -22.78 -20.23
CA VAL A 244 -25.84 -21.38 -20.72
C VAL A 244 -24.80 -21.20 -21.82
N ILE A 245 -25.23 -20.71 -22.97
CA ILE A 245 -24.35 -20.34 -24.07
C ILE A 245 -24.60 -18.86 -24.36
N ILE A 246 -23.56 -18.04 -24.31
CA ILE A 246 -23.62 -16.61 -24.55
C ILE A 246 -22.79 -16.24 -25.76
N LYS A 247 -23.32 -15.37 -26.58
CA LYS A 247 -22.65 -14.69 -27.66
C LYS A 247 -23.12 -13.25 -27.71
N HIS A 248 -22.20 -12.31 -27.46
CA HIS A 248 -22.45 -10.86 -27.42
C HIS A 248 -23.52 -10.47 -26.39
N ALA A 249 -23.14 -10.60 -25.08
CA ALA A 249 -23.96 -10.16 -23.95
C ALA A 249 -24.04 -8.63 -23.86
#